data_ffdbbc20ea209e169333df973851e092
#
_entry.id   ffdbbc20ea209e169333df973851e092
#
_cell.length_a   1.000
_cell.length_b   1.000
_cell.length_c   1.000
_cell.angle_alpha   90.00
_cell.angle_beta   90.00
_cell.angle_gamma   90.00
#
_symmetry.space_group_name_H-M   'P 1'
#
loop_
_entity.id
_entity.type
_entity.pdbx_description
1 polymer ?
#
loop_
_entity_poly.entity_id
_entity_poly.type
_entity_poly.pdbx_seq_one_letter_code
_entity_poly.pdbx_strand_id
1 'polypeptide(L)'
;MGDGDGVGGVIDTPEEFTKPIQMTAAVAAARVCGDTPLEILWAAATALLIPLCLIPWMTLSFSVTAAPAYIAATAGVYVLMRKIPQRVQKLGFFPTVTGGVAMAAIAAAVGTATGVGPSTGITQYVQGAGAFYLYFVPPAVLGLAFRVKREWVTLKKNGVAIVLSVLIAVPGCMLLSAYLGSGLNLPVDITLASLPKCTTTGLAVHMAHNLGVDQSLAAAGCALSATIGLSAGRAILDGFRITGQVARGCATGASSHAAGTAALAAAGEEKAAAVSGVVFALSGVLGVLLLESGKFRALLFAAAGGAV
;
A
#
# COMPACT_ATOMS: atom_id res chain seq x y z
N MET A 1 -37.00 57.15 22.68
CA MET A 1 -35.73 57.74 23.10
C MET A 1 -35.07 56.69 23.93
N GLY A 2 -34.04 56.01 23.55
CA GLY A 2 -32.96 56.16 22.67
C GLY A 2 -32.39 54.80 22.32
N ASP A 3 -31.89 54.77 21.15
CA ASP A 3 -31.24 53.65 20.46
C ASP A 3 -29.95 53.19 21.17
N GLY A 4 -29.70 51.91 21.10
CA GLY A 4 -28.46 51.27 21.55
C GLY A 4 -28.10 50.13 20.61
N ASP A 5 -27.44 50.50 19.51
CA ASP A 5 -26.89 49.58 18.52
C ASP A 5 -25.83 48.65 19.12
N GLY A 6 -26.15 47.36 19.21
CA GLY A 6 -25.20 46.31 19.50
C GLY A 6 -24.69 45.67 18.26
N VAL A 7 -23.53 46.11 17.78
CA VAL A 7 -22.80 45.51 16.65
C VAL A 7 -22.29 44.13 17.05
N GLY A 8 -23.07 43.12 16.74
CA GLY A 8 -22.62 41.73 16.72
C GLY A 8 -21.96 41.42 15.39
N GLY A 9 -20.66 41.65 15.29
CA GLY A 9 -19.88 41.24 14.17
C GLY A 9 -19.92 39.72 14.02
N VAL A 10 -20.71 39.24 13.08
CA VAL A 10 -20.62 37.89 12.54
C VAL A 10 -19.27 37.82 11.84
N ILE A 11 -18.34 37.11 12.45
CA ILE A 11 -17.11 36.75 11.77
C ILE A 11 -17.50 35.76 10.67
N ASP A 12 -17.57 36.26 9.46
CA ASP A 12 -17.66 35.43 8.25
C ASP A 12 -16.48 34.48 8.27
N THR A 13 -16.77 33.22 8.56
CA THR A 13 -15.79 32.14 8.35
C THR A 13 -15.55 32.06 6.85
N PRO A 14 -14.28 32.19 6.40
CA PRO A 14 -13.99 32.15 4.99
C PRO A 14 -14.42 30.78 4.41
N GLU A 15 -15.42 30.76 3.56
CA GLU A 15 -15.82 29.58 2.76
C GLU A 15 -14.69 29.05 1.86
N GLU A 16 -13.58 29.73 1.77
CA GLU A 16 -12.40 29.33 0.99
C GLU A 16 -11.66 28.13 1.56
N PHE A 17 -11.84 27.76 2.85
CA PHE A 17 -11.20 26.59 3.44
C PHE A 17 -11.96 25.27 3.23
N THR A 18 -13.16 25.31 2.65
CA THR A 18 -13.97 24.11 2.38
C THR A 18 -13.78 23.51 0.99
N LYS A 19 -13.03 24.16 0.10
CA LYS A 19 -12.58 23.50 -1.13
C LYS A 19 -11.63 22.37 -0.74
N PRO A 20 -11.92 21.09 -1.10
CA PRO A 20 -11.01 20.01 -0.81
C PRO A 20 -9.66 20.37 -1.41
N ILE A 21 -8.61 20.40 -0.58
CA ILE A 21 -7.23 20.42 -1.07
C ILE A 21 -7.11 19.20 -1.95
N GLN A 22 -7.29 19.43 -3.23
CA GLN A 22 -7.29 18.39 -4.24
C GLN A 22 -5.86 17.87 -4.32
N MET A 23 -5.63 16.83 -3.54
CA MET A 23 -4.86 15.68 -3.95
C MET A 23 -3.51 15.95 -4.59
N THR A 24 -2.49 15.43 -3.91
CA THR A 24 -1.12 15.21 -4.38
C THR A 24 -0.97 15.21 -5.90
N ALA A 25 0.12 15.78 -6.38
CA ALA A 25 0.47 15.88 -7.82
C ALA A 25 0.20 14.57 -8.61
N ALA A 26 0.31 13.40 -7.98
CA ALA A 26 0.00 12.09 -8.59
C ALA A 26 -1.49 11.91 -8.89
N VAL A 27 -2.40 12.48 -8.09
CA VAL A 27 -3.84 12.38 -8.33
C VAL A 27 -4.34 13.56 -9.16
N ALA A 28 -3.69 14.72 -9.10
CA ALA A 28 -3.90 15.78 -10.08
C ALA A 28 -3.47 15.33 -11.48
N ALA A 29 -2.33 14.67 -11.61
CA ALA A 29 -1.90 14.00 -12.84
C ALA A 29 -2.88 12.90 -13.29
N ALA A 30 -3.48 12.18 -12.34
CA ALA A 30 -4.48 11.15 -12.64
C ALA A 30 -5.84 11.68 -13.11
N ARG A 31 -6.21 12.92 -12.77
CA ARG A 31 -7.43 13.59 -13.30
C ARG A 31 -7.19 14.25 -14.65
N VAL A 32 -5.95 14.60 -14.96
CA VAL A 32 -5.57 15.20 -16.25
C VAL A 32 -5.49 14.15 -17.36
N CYS A 33 -5.36 12.87 -17.03
CA CYS A 33 -5.30 11.76 -17.98
C CYS A 33 -6.68 11.21 -18.38
N GLY A 34 -7.57 12.07 -18.85
CA GLY A 34 -8.67 11.70 -19.73
C GLY A 34 -8.25 12.07 -21.16
N ASP A 35 -8.12 11.13 -22.08
CA ASP A 35 -7.90 11.27 -23.55
C ASP A 35 -7.01 12.44 -24.03
N THR A 36 -6.01 12.81 -23.25
CA THR A 36 -5.19 13.98 -23.49
C THR A 36 -3.88 13.63 -24.19
N PRO A 37 -3.29 14.60 -24.96
CA PRO A 37 -1.98 14.44 -25.59
C PRO A 37 -0.87 13.99 -24.63
N LEU A 38 -1.06 14.11 -23.33
CA LEU A 38 -0.12 13.66 -22.31
C LEU A 38 0.02 12.12 -22.26
N GLU A 39 -1.06 11.37 -22.50
CA GLU A 39 -0.99 9.88 -22.58
C GLU A 39 -0.21 9.42 -23.81
N ILE A 40 -0.41 10.12 -24.91
CA ILE A 40 0.34 9.88 -26.17
C ILE A 40 1.82 10.23 -25.94
N LEU A 41 2.08 11.33 -25.22
CA LEU A 41 3.45 11.77 -24.89
C LEU A 41 4.15 10.73 -23.98
N TRP A 42 3.45 10.20 -22.97
CA TRP A 42 3.99 9.16 -22.08
C TRP A 42 4.20 7.82 -22.82
N ALA A 43 3.27 7.42 -23.67
CA ALA A 43 3.43 6.23 -24.50
C ALA A 43 4.59 6.40 -25.49
N ALA A 44 4.72 7.56 -26.11
CA ALA A 44 5.83 7.90 -27.02
C ALA A 44 7.17 7.95 -26.27
N ALA A 45 7.21 8.57 -25.07
CA ALA A 45 8.40 8.61 -24.24
C ALA A 45 8.82 7.19 -23.81
N THR A 46 7.87 6.33 -23.44
CA THR A 46 8.12 4.94 -23.09
C THR A 46 8.65 4.15 -24.31
N ALA A 47 8.03 4.32 -25.47
CA ALA A 47 8.45 3.67 -26.72
C ALA A 47 9.84 4.14 -27.19
N LEU A 48 10.23 5.37 -26.92
CA LEU A 48 11.55 5.92 -27.25
C LEU A 48 12.64 5.51 -26.24
N LEU A 49 12.31 5.50 -24.94
CA LEU A 49 13.29 5.24 -23.89
C LEU A 49 13.62 3.74 -23.73
N ILE A 50 12.67 2.83 -23.98
CA ILE A 50 12.93 1.39 -23.93
C ILE A 50 13.99 0.96 -24.96
N PRO A 51 13.92 1.34 -26.26
CA PRO A 51 14.97 1.02 -27.22
C PRO A 51 16.34 1.61 -26.88
N LEU A 52 16.37 2.83 -26.30
CA LEU A 52 17.63 3.44 -25.85
C LEU A 52 18.35 2.63 -24.77
N CYS A 53 17.61 1.91 -23.92
CA CYS A 53 18.18 1.01 -22.92
C CYS A 53 18.77 -0.28 -23.52
N LEU A 54 18.42 -0.61 -24.77
CA LEU A 54 18.92 -1.79 -25.47
C LEU A 54 20.24 -1.54 -26.21
N ILE A 55 20.76 -0.30 -26.21
CA ILE A 55 22.01 0.04 -26.89
C ILE A 55 23.21 -0.45 -26.06
N PRO A 56 24.05 -1.38 -26.57
CA PRO A 56 25.11 -2.06 -25.81
C PRO A 56 26.17 -1.16 -25.18
N TRP A 57 26.43 0.03 -25.76
CA TRP A 57 27.44 0.95 -25.22
C TRP A 57 26.97 1.73 -23.98
N MET A 58 25.70 1.63 -23.61
CA MET A 58 25.15 2.17 -22.34
C MET A 58 25.42 1.25 -21.14
N THR A 59 26.12 0.16 -21.31
CA THR A 59 26.35 -0.87 -20.28
C THR A 59 27.20 -0.42 -19.09
N LEU A 60 27.85 0.75 -19.15
CA LEU A 60 28.78 1.20 -18.10
C LEU A 60 28.13 1.52 -16.74
N SER A 61 26.82 1.56 -16.65
CA SER A 61 26.02 1.59 -15.42
C SER A 61 24.56 1.36 -15.79
N PHE A 62 24.27 0.18 -16.33
CA PHE A 62 22.94 -0.16 -16.84
C PHE A 62 21.82 0.16 -15.82
N SER A 63 22.05 -0.06 -14.54
CA SER A 63 21.07 0.26 -13.48
C SER A 63 20.78 1.76 -13.39
N VAL A 64 21.76 2.62 -13.60
CA VAL A 64 21.58 4.09 -13.53
C VAL A 64 20.99 4.64 -14.82
N THR A 65 21.46 4.16 -15.97
CA THR A 65 20.98 4.64 -17.29
C THR A 65 19.61 4.11 -17.65
N ALA A 66 19.26 2.89 -17.22
CA ALA A 66 17.95 2.29 -17.45
C ALA A 66 16.88 2.80 -16.49
N ALA A 67 17.25 3.34 -15.32
CA ALA A 67 16.29 3.80 -14.32
C ALA A 67 15.26 4.82 -14.87
N PRO A 68 15.62 5.86 -15.62
CA PRO A 68 14.65 6.81 -16.18
C PRO A 68 13.65 6.14 -17.12
N ALA A 69 14.10 5.19 -17.94
CA ALA A 69 13.22 4.44 -18.84
C ALA A 69 12.25 3.54 -18.07
N TYR A 70 12.72 2.85 -17.05
CA TYR A 70 11.88 2.06 -16.17
C TYR A 70 10.90 2.92 -15.36
N ILE A 71 11.28 4.11 -14.91
CA ILE A 71 10.37 5.05 -14.25
C ILE A 71 9.25 5.45 -15.22
N ALA A 72 9.59 5.89 -16.43
CA ALA A 72 8.61 6.25 -17.45
C ALA A 72 7.71 5.07 -17.84
N ALA A 73 8.30 3.88 -18.04
CA ALA A 73 7.56 2.66 -18.34
C ALA A 73 6.57 2.29 -17.23
N THR A 74 6.98 2.37 -15.97
CA THR A 74 6.10 2.08 -14.81
C THR A 74 4.91 3.02 -14.77
N ALA A 75 5.14 4.32 -14.96
CA ALA A 75 4.06 5.30 -15.02
C ALA A 75 3.12 5.04 -16.21
N GLY A 76 3.69 4.77 -17.40
CA GLY A 76 2.91 4.46 -18.60
C GLY A 76 2.08 3.18 -18.47
N VAL A 77 2.69 2.10 -17.99
CA VAL A 77 1.99 0.83 -17.72
C VAL A 77 0.87 1.04 -16.70
N TYR A 78 1.11 1.77 -15.61
CA TYR A 78 0.09 2.05 -14.61
C TYR A 78 -1.11 2.82 -15.22
N VAL A 79 -0.85 3.83 -16.03
CA VAL A 79 -1.90 4.59 -16.74
C VAL A 79 -2.70 3.69 -17.67
N LEU A 80 -2.03 2.81 -18.43
CA LEU A 80 -2.70 1.84 -19.30
C LEU A 80 -3.56 0.85 -18.51
N MET A 81 -3.05 0.31 -17.41
CA MET A 81 -3.78 -0.63 -16.57
C MET A 81 -4.99 0.02 -15.88
N ARG A 82 -4.99 1.32 -15.64
CA ARG A 82 -6.17 2.04 -15.16
C ARG A 82 -7.35 2.05 -16.15
N LYS A 83 -7.11 1.82 -17.43
CA LYS A 83 -8.16 1.70 -18.46
C LYS A 83 -8.87 0.34 -18.41
N ILE A 84 -8.40 -0.61 -17.61
CA ILE A 84 -9.06 -1.93 -17.43
C ILE A 84 -10.49 -1.71 -16.93
N PRO A 85 -11.51 -2.26 -17.63
CA PRO A 85 -12.90 -2.10 -17.21
C PRO A 85 -13.15 -2.64 -15.81
N GLN A 86 -14.03 -2.00 -15.06
CA GLN A 86 -14.35 -2.42 -13.68
C GLN A 86 -14.85 -3.87 -13.59
N ARG A 87 -15.47 -4.39 -14.64
CA ARG A 87 -15.91 -5.80 -14.72
C ARG A 87 -14.71 -6.77 -14.64
N VAL A 88 -13.61 -6.42 -15.32
CA VAL A 88 -12.37 -7.22 -15.33
C VAL A 88 -11.59 -7.03 -14.02
N GLN A 89 -11.61 -5.82 -13.46
CA GLN A 89 -11.01 -5.57 -12.14
C GLN A 89 -11.64 -6.43 -11.04
N LYS A 90 -12.96 -6.69 -11.11
CA LYS A 90 -13.66 -7.61 -10.18
C LYS A 90 -13.17 -9.06 -10.24
N LEU A 91 -12.52 -9.45 -11.32
CA LEU A 91 -11.89 -10.77 -11.49
C LEU A 91 -10.46 -10.84 -10.94
N GLY A 92 -9.99 -9.77 -10.26
CA GLY A 92 -8.65 -9.73 -9.66
C GLY A 92 -7.58 -9.01 -10.51
N PHE A 93 -7.93 -8.49 -11.69
CA PHE A 93 -7.02 -7.76 -12.58
C PHE A 93 -6.96 -6.27 -12.21
N PHE A 94 -6.46 -5.99 -11.00
CA PHE A 94 -6.32 -4.60 -10.54
C PHE A 94 -5.15 -3.91 -11.23
N PRO A 95 -5.27 -2.61 -11.53
CA PRO A 95 -4.22 -1.84 -12.20
C PRO A 95 -2.85 -1.93 -11.53
N THR A 96 -2.79 -1.96 -10.20
CA THR A 96 -1.55 -2.08 -9.44
C THR A 96 -0.91 -3.47 -9.58
N VAL A 97 -1.72 -4.53 -9.55
CA VAL A 97 -1.22 -5.92 -9.66
C VAL A 97 -0.82 -6.22 -11.09
N THR A 98 -1.72 -5.96 -12.04
CA THR A 98 -1.45 -6.21 -13.46
C THR A 98 -0.30 -5.35 -13.96
N GLY A 99 -0.19 -4.10 -13.47
CA GLY A 99 0.92 -3.22 -13.77
C GLY A 99 2.24 -3.74 -13.19
N GLY A 100 2.24 -4.24 -11.96
CA GLY A 100 3.41 -4.86 -11.34
C GLY A 100 3.90 -6.09 -12.08
N VAL A 101 2.99 -7.00 -12.45
CA VAL A 101 3.30 -8.20 -13.25
C VAL A 101 3.82 -7.81 -14.63
N ALA A 102 3.19 -6.84 -15.29
CA ALA A 102 3.64 -6.35 -16.60
C ALA A 102 5.04 -5.75 -16.52
N MET A 103 5.34 -4.95 -15.48
CA MET A 103 6.67 -4.38 -15.31
C MET A 103 7.72 -5.43 -14.98
N ALA A 104 7.39 -6.45 -14.19
CA ALA A 104 8.29 -7.58 -13.94
C ALA A 104 8.59 -8.34 -15.24
N ALA A 105 7.60 -8.58 -16.08
CA ALA A 105 7.78 -9.20 -17.39
C ALA A 105 8.64 -8.35 -18.34
N ILE A 106 8.41 -7.03 -18.38
CA ILE A 106 9.22 -6.08 -19.16
C ILE A 106 10.67 -6.10 -18.68
N ALA A 107 10.90 -6.01 -17.38
CA ALA A 107 12.24 -6.02 -16.80
C ALA A 107 12.97 -7.34 -17.07
N ALA A 108 12.28 -8.48 -16.99
CA ALA A 108 12.81 -9.79 -17.34
C ALA A 108 13.18 -9.88 -18.84
N ALA A 109 12.29 -9.39 -19.71
CA ALA A 109 12.54 -9.37 -21.15
C ALA A 109 13.72 -8.48 -21.52
N VAL A 110 13.84 -7.30 -20.94
CA VAL A 110 14.99 -6.40 -21.11
C VAL A 110 16.27 -7.07 -20.60
N GLY A 111 16.24 -7.69 -19.42
CA GLY A 111 17.39 -8.42 -18.87
C GLY A 111 17.86 -9.57 -19.79
N THR A 112 16.92 -10.28 -20.40
CA THR A 112 17.22 -11.33 -21.39
C THR A 112 17.82 -10.73 -22.67
N ALA A 113 17.22 -9.67 -23.21
CA ALA A 113 17.66 -9.02 -24.45
C ALA A 113 19.05 -8.37 -24.31
N THR A 114 19.40 -7.88 -23.12
CA THR A 114 20.71 -7.29 -22.81
C THR A 114 21.75 -8.32 -22.37
N GLY A 115 21.39 -9.61 -22.31
CA GLY A 115 22.33 -10.69 -21.97
C GLY A 115 22.65 -10.84 -20.49
N VAL A 116 22.05 -10.01 -19.59
CA VAL A 116 22.30 -10.09 -18.13
C VAL A 116 21.39 -11.11 -17.43
N GLY A 117 20.39 -11.61 -18.14
CA GLY A 117 19.43 -12.58 -17.63
C GLY A 117 18.19 -11.96 -16.98
N PRO A 118 17.06 -12.73 -16.96
CA PRO A 118 15.77 -12.20 -16.53
C PRO A 118 15.73 -11.80 -15.04
N SER A 119 16.35 -12.58 -14.15
CA SER A 119 16.40 -12.29 -12.72
C SER A 119 17.20 -11.01 -12.43
N THR A 120 18.34 -10.82 -13.13
CA THR A 120 19.15 -9.61 -13.00
C THR A 120 18.40 -8.39 -13.52
N GLY A 121 17.67 -8.51 -14.63
CA GLY A 121 16.82 -7.44 -15.15
C GLY A 121 15.75 -6.99 -14.15
N ILE A 122 15.08 -7.92 -13.49
CA ILE A 122 14.12 -7.61 -12.41
C ILE A 122 14.82 -6.93 -11.23
N THR A 123 15.98 -7.43 -10.81
CA THR A 123 16.73 -6.83 -9.70
C THR A 123 17.14 -5.38 -10.01
N GLN A 124 17.61 -5.12 -11.23
CA GLN A 124 17.97 -3.77 -11.70
C GLN A 124 16.76 -2.83 -11.70
N TYR A 125 15.58 -3.32 -12.12
CA TYR A 125 14.34 -2.55 -12.04
C TYR A 125 14.00 -2.19 -10.60
N VAL A 126 14.04 -3.16 -9.68
CA VAL A 126 13.70 -2.96 -8.26
C VAL A 126 14.67 -1.98 -7.60
N GLN A 127 15.98 -2.13 -7.83
CA GLN A 127 17.01 -1.27 -7.25
C GLN A 127 17.07 0.13 -7.88
N GLY A 128 16.65 0.27 -9.12
CA GLY A 128 16.60 1.55 -9.84
C GLY A 128 15.26 2.25 -9.69
N ALA A 129 14.33 1.97 -10.58
CA ALA A 129 13.02 2.62 -10.62
C ALA A 129 12.14 2.27 -9.40
N GLY A 130 12.21 1.03 -8.90
CA GLY A 130 11.52 0.62 -7.69
C GLY A 130 11.94 1.46 -6.48
N ALA A 131 13.25 1.62 -6.27
CA ALA A 131 13.79 2.46 -5.21
C ALA A 131 13.35 3.93 -5.35
N PHE A 132 13.35 4.48 -6.57
CA PHE A 132 12.86 5.82 -6.84
C PHE A 132 11.40 5.99 -6.38
N TYR A 133 10.51 5.06 -6.72
CA TYR A 133 9.11 5.13 -6.28
C TYR A 133 8.94 4.99 -4.76
N LEU A 134 9.84 4.25 -4.08
CA LEU A 134 9.82 4.14 -2.62
C LEU A 134 10.10 5.48 -1.92
N TYR A 135 10.82 6.42 -2.52
CA TYR A 135 11.01 7.77 -1.97
C TYR A 135 9.70 8.57 -1.84
N PHE A 136 8.65 8.19 -2.58
CA PHE A 136 7.33 8.82 -2.46
C PHE A 136 6.46 8.23 -1.35
N VAL A 137 6.86 7.12 -0.74
CA VAL A 137 6.11 6.50 0.36
C VAL A 137 6.01 7.41 1.59
N PRO A 138 7.10 8.02 2.10
CA PRO A 138 7.01 8.92 3.25
C PRO A 138 6.09 10.12 3.01
N PRO A 139 6.16 10.87 1.89
CA PRO A 139 5.20 11.93 1.60
C PRO A 139 3.75 11.44 1.50
N ALA A 140 3.51 10.25 0.94
CA ALA A 140 2.19 9.66 0.88
C ALA A 140 1.64 9.35 2.28
N VAL A 141 2.48 8.83 3.18
CA VAL A 141 2.12 8.59 4.59
C VAL A 141 1.82 9.90 5.31
N LEU A 142 2.61 10.95 5.08
CA LEU A 142 2.30 12.29 5.62
C LEU A 142 0.95 12.80 5.12
N GLY A 143 0.58 12.53 3.87
CA GLY A 143 -0.74 12.85 3.33
C GLY A 143 -1.89 12.19 4.12
N LEU A 144 -1.67 11.01 4.70
CA LEU A 144 -2.65 10.36 5.58
C LEU A 144 -2.82 11.12 6.90
N ALA A 145 -1.78 11.76 7.42
CA ALA A 145 -1.87 12.54 8.67
C ALA A 145 -2.87 13.69 8.56
N PHE A 146 -2.98 14.34 7.39
CA PHE A 146 -4.00 15.37 7.15
C PHE A 146 -5.42 14.81 7.20
N ARG A 147 -5.65 13.59 6.69
CA ARG A 147 -6.94 12.91 6.79
C ARG A 147 -7.27 12.57 8.24
N VAL A 148 -6.30 12.07 8.99
CA VAL A 148 -6.42 11.80 10.43
C VAL A 148 -6.82 13.06 11.18
N LYS A 149 -6.15 14.21 10.92
CA LYS A 149 -6.49 15.49 11.53
C LYS A 149 -7.92 15.93 11.19
N ARG A 150 -8.34 15.77 9.95
CA ARG A 150 -9.70 16.14 9.50
C ARG A 150 -10.78 15.35 10.23
N GLU A 151 -10.55 14.07 10.49
CA GLU A 151 -11.49 13.18 11.16
C GLU A 151 -11.20 13.02 12.67
N TRP A 152 -10.46 13.97 13.27
CA TRP A 152 -10.00 13.89 14.66
C TRP A 152 -11.13 13.69 15.67
N VAL A 153 -12.29 14.32 15.44
CA VAL A 153 -13.48 14.18 16.29
C VAL A 153 -14.00 12.73 16.25
N THR A 154 -14.10 12.15 15.07
CA THR A 154 -14.50 10.74 14.89
C THR A 154 -13.53 9.79 15.59
N LEU A 155 -12.23 10.05 15.47
CA LEU A 155 -11.17 9.24 16.08
C LEU A 155 -11.22 9.32 17.61
N LYS A 156 -11.36 10.50 18.18
CA LYS A 156 -11.48 10.68 19.65
C LYS A 156 -12.72 9.94 20.19
N LYS A 157 -13.86 10.08 19.52
CA LYS A 157 -15.11 9.45 19.95
C LYS A 157 -15.02 7.92 19.94
N ASN A 158 -14.24 7.34 19.01
CA ASN A 158 -14.13 5.89 18.83
C ASN A 158 -12.76 5.34 19.25
N GLY A 159 -11.95 6.11 19.98
CA GLY A 159 -10.56 5.75 20.30
C GLY A 159 -10.43 4.40 21.00
N VAL A 160 -11.29 4.10 21.95
CA VAL A 160 -11.31 2.81 22.65
C VAL A 160 -11.56 1.65 21.67
N ALA A 161 -12.56 1.78 20.80
CA ALA A 161 -12.87 0.75 19.81
C ALA A 161 -11.71 0.54 18.83
N ILE A 162 -11.05 1.62 18.40
CA ILE A 162 -9.88 1.58 17.52
C ILE A 162 -8.72 0.84 18.20
N VAL A 163 -8.37 1.20 19.43
CA VAL A 163 -7.27 0.57 20.17
C VAL A 163 -7.58 -0.90 20.44
N LEU A 164 -8.78 -1.24 20.92
CA LEU A 164 -9.16 -2.63 21.14
C LEU A 164 -9.14 -3.45 19.85
N SER A 165 -9.58 -2.88 18.72
CA SER A 165 -9.53 -3.60 17.45
C SER A 165 -8.09 -3.93 17.04
N VAL A 166 -7.13 -3.05 17.28
CA VAL A 166 -5.71 -3.31 17.01
C VAL A 166 -5.14 -4.37 17.95
N LEU A 167 -5.43 -4.24 19.25
CA LEU A 167 -4.97 -5.18 20.27
C LEU A 167 -5.48 -6.61 20.07
N ILE A 168 -6.62 -6.78 19.43
CA ILE A 168 -7.18 -8.10 19.10
C ILE A 168 -6.71 -8.55 17.72
N ALA A 169 -6.78 -7.68 16.72
CA ALA A 169 -6.52 -8.06 15.33
C ALA A 169 -5.07 -8.43 15.07
N VAL A 170 -4.10 -7.69 15.63
CA VAL A 170 -2.68 -7.93 15.33
C VAL A 170 -2.19 -9.27 15.91
N PRO A 171 -2.29 -9.52 17.21
CA PRO A 171 -1.87 -10.82 17.76
C PRO A 171 -2.74 -11.95 17.23
N GLY A 172 -4.05 -11.73 17.04
CA GLY A 172 -4.95 -12.71 16.46
C GLY A 172 -4.58 -13.10 15.03
N CYS A 173 -4.22 -12.13 14.18
CA CYS A 173 -3.76 -12.40 12.83
C CYS A 173 -2.43 -13.18 12.82
N MET A 174 -1.48 -12.82 13.69
CA MET A 174 -0.19 -13.53 13.79
C MET A 174 -0.38 -14.97 14.27
N LEU A 175 -1.14 -15.17 15.34
CA LEU A 175 -1.43 -16.51 15.87
C LEU A 175 -2.20 -17.36 14.87
N LEU A 176 -3.25 -16.80 14.25
CA LEU A 176 -4.02 -17.50 13.22
C LEU A 176 -3.12 -17.90 12.04
N SER A 177 -2.20 -17.04 11.63
CA SER A 177 -1.26 -17.36 10.55
C SER A 177 -0.31 -18.49 10.95
N ALA A 178 0.20 -18.48 12.19
CA ALA A 178 1.05 -19.54 12.73
C ALA A 178 0.31 -20.88 12.78
N TYR A 179 -0.89 -20.91 13.34
CA TYR A 179 -1.71 -22.14 13.42
C TYR A 179 -2.14 -22.65 12.05
N LEU A 180 -2.50 -21.76 11.12
CA LEU A 180 -2.87 -22.18 9.76
C LEU A 180 -1.65 -22.75 9.01
N GLY A 181 -0.47 -22.12 9.15
CA GLY A 181 0.75 -22.63 8.54
C GLY A 181 1.10 -24.03 9.05
N SER A 182 1.06 -24.22 10.38
CA SER A 182 1.27 -25.52 11.01
C SER A 182 0.20 -26.54 10.59
N GLY A 183 -1.08 -26.15 10.58
CA GLY A 183 -2.18 -27.03 10.18
C GLY A 183 -2.14 -27.43 8.69
N LEU A 184 -1.52 -26.62 7.84
CA LEU A 184 -1.28 -26.93 6.44
C LEU A 184 0.06 -27.64 6.21
N ASN A 185 0.79 -28.01 7.27
CA ASN A 185 2.11 -28.60 7.22
C ASN A 185 3.14 -27.78 6.41
N LEU A 186 3.03 -26.46 6.45
CA LEU A 186 4.02 -25.59 5.83
C LEU A 186 5.33 -25.60 6.64
N PRO A 187 6.49 -25.48 5.99
CA PRO A 187 7.75 -25.27 6.69
C PRO A 187 7.67 -24.11 7.68
N VAL A 188 8.31 -24.25 8.83
CA VAL A 188 8.24 -23.27 9.94
C VAL A 188 8.73 -21.89 9.49
N ASP A 189 9.81 -21.83 8.73
CA ASP A 189 10.36 -20.60 8.16
C ASP A 189 9.40 -19.87 7.23
N ILE A 190 8.65 -20.60 6.38
CA ILE A 190 7.60 -20.03 5.51
C ILE A 190 6.44 -19.52 6.38
N THR A 191 6.04 -20.29 7.38
CA THR A 191 4.97 -19.91 8.31
C THR A 191 5.34 -18.62 9.05
N LEU A 192 6.55 -18.55 9.61
CA LEU A 192 7.04 -17.39 10.34
C LEU A 192 7.22 -16.16 9.43
N ALA A 193 7.67 -16.32 8.19
CA ALA A 193 7.76 -15.25 7.21
C ALA A 193 6.38 -14.64 6.87
N SER A 194 5.30 -15.41 7.02
CA SER A 194 3.93 -14.93 6.77
C SER A 194 3.32 -14.13 7.92
N LEU A 195 3.92 -14.13 9.12
CA LEU A 195 3.34 -13.47 10.30
C LEU A 195 3.19 -11.95 10.15
N PRO A 196 4.17 -11.21 9.60
CA PRO A 196 4.09 -9.76 9.51
C PRO A 196 3.21 -9.23 8.36
N LYS A 197 2.47 -10.08 7.64
CA LYS A 197 1.68 -9.70 6.45
C LYS A 197 0.62 -8.60 6.69
N CYS A 198 0.21 -8.38 7.94
CA CYS A 198 -0.76 -7.36 8.32
C CYS A 198 -0.11 -6.01 8.63
N THR A 199 1.21 -5.89 8.46
CA THR A 199 1.96 -4.65 8.65
C THR A 199 2.39 -4.05 7.30
N THR A 200 3.06 -2.91 7.30
CA THR A 200 3.63 -2.34 6.06
C THR A 200 4.84 -3.15 5.60
N THR A 201 5.08 -3.20 4.29
CA THR A 201 6.18 -3.99 3.71
C THR A 201 7.54 -3.68 4.36
N GLY A 202 7.84 -2.40 4.64
CA GLY A 202 9.09 -2.03 5.30
C GLY A 202 9.24 -2.61 6.70
N LEU A 203 8.17 -2.58 7.50
CA LEU A 203 8.15 -3.22 8.82
C LEU A 203 8.17 -4.74 8.71
N ALA A 204 7.45 -5.32 7.74
CA ALA A 204 7.43 -6.77 7.52
C ALA A 204 8.83 -7.32 7.21
N VAL A 205 9.60 -6.63 6.38
CA VAL A 205 11.00 -6.97 6.09
C VAL A 205 11.88 -6.92 7.34
N HIS A 206 11.74 -5.86 8.15
CA HIS A 206 12.48 -5.73 9.40
C HIS A 206 12.09 -6.83 10.42
N MET A 207 10.79 -7.11 10.55
CA MET A 207 10.30 -8.17 11.43
C MET A 207 10.78 -9.55 10.98
N ALA A 208 10.82 -9.83 9.69
CA ALA A 208 11.36 -11.06 9.12
C ALA A 208 12.86 -11.22 9.42
N HIS A 209 13.63 -10.14 9.30
CA HIS A 209 15.05 -10.11 9.68
C HIS A 209 15.23 -10.49 11.15
N ASN A 210 14.44 -9.91 12.06
CA ASN A 210 14.51 -10.21 13.50
C ASN A 210 14.07 -11.64 13.85
N LEU A 211 13.19 -12.23 13.02
CA LEU A 211 12.79 -13.64 13.14
C LEU A 211 13.80 -14.63 12.53
N GLY A 212 14.79 -14.14 11.77
CA GLY A 212 15.76 -14.97 11.06
C GLY A 212 15.15 -15.71 9.85
N VAL A 213 14.09 -15.18 9.24
CA VAL A 213 13.39 -15.78 8.09
C VAL A 213 13.53 -14.93 6.83
N ASP A 214 13.12 -15.49 5.69
CA ASP A 214 13.26 -14.84 4.39
C ASP A 214 12.45 -13.53 4.31
N GLN A 215 13.16 -12.43 4.10
CA GLN A 215 12.62 -11.09 4.01
C GLN A 215 11.79 -10.88 2.74
N SER A 216 12.16 -11.53 1.63
CA SER A 216 11.48 -11.41 0.36
C SER A 216 10.12 -12.09 0.43
N LEU A 217 10.04 -13.22 1.12
CA LEU A 217 8.79 -13.95 1.36
C LEU A 217 7.84 -13.14 2.26
N ALA A 218 8.36 -12.48 3.30
CA ALA A 218 7.57 -11.59 4.15
C ALA A 218 7.04 -10.38 3.36
N ALA A 219 7.88 -9.77 2.52
CA ALA A 219 7.47 -8.68 1.64
C ALA A 219 6.38 -9.13 0.65
N ALA A 220 6.52 -10.31 0.06
CA ALA A 220 5.53 -10.89 -0.85
C ALA A 220 4.19 -11.16 -0.15
N GLY A 221 4.21 -11.72 1.07
CA GLY A 221 3.02 -11.95 1.88
C GLY A 221 2.29 -10.65 2.23
N CYS A 222 3.04 -9.61 2.55
CA CYS A 222 2.52 -8.27 2.80
C CYS A 222 1.88 -7.66 1.53
N ALA A 223 2.54 -7.78 0.39
CA ALA A 223 2.02 -7.31 -0.89
C ALA A 223 0.74 -8.06 -1.29
N LEU A 224 0.68 -9.37 -1.05
CA LEU A 224 -0.51 -10.19 -1.30
C LEU A 224 -1.69 -9.75 -0.43
N SER A 225 -1.46 -9.54 0.87
CA SER A 225 -2.48 -9.03 1.80
C SER A 225 -3.01 -7.67 1.37
N ALA A 226 -2.10 -6.75 0.99
CA ALA A 226 -2.44 -5.45 0.43
C ALA A 226 -3.33 -5.56 -0.81
N THR A 227 -2.95 -6.45 -1.72
CA THR A 227 -3.66 -6.69 -2.97
C THR A 227 -5.07 -7.21 -2.74
N ILE A 228 -5.23 -8.22 -1.87
CA ILE A 228 -6.54 -8.76 -1.50
C ILE A 228 -7.42 -7.67 -0.89
N GLY A 229 -6.87 -6.87 0.02
CA GLY A 229 -7.62 -5.78 0.63
C GLY A 229 -8.04 -4.68 -0.34
N LEU A 230 -7.12 -4.30 -1.24
CA LEU A 230 -7.42 -3.33 -2.29
C LEU A 230 -8.55 -3.82 -3.22
N SER A 231 -8.54 -5.10 -3.51
CA SER A 231 -9.38 -5.73 -4.52
C SER A 231 -10.72 -6.22 -3.99
N ALA A 232 -10.68 -7.01 -2.96
CA ALA A 232 -11.83 -7.73 -2.43
C ALA A 232 -12.31 -7.16 -1.09
N GLY A 233 -11.49 -6.33 -0.40
CA GLY A 233 -11.78 -5.89 0.97
C GLY A 233 -13.17 -5.28 1.12
N ARG A 234 -13.56 -4.35 0.24
CA ARG A 234 -14.89 -3.74 0.29
C ARG A 234 -16.01 -4.75 0.02
N ALA A 235 -15.85 -5.60 -0.99
CA ALA A 235 -16.85 -6.62 -1.33
C ALA A 235 -17.04 -7.63 -0.19
N ILE A 236 -15.96 -7.98 0.51
CA ILE A 236 -16.00 -8.84 1.69
C ILE A 236 -16.79 -8.13 2.81
N LEU A 237 -16.47 -6.88 3.11
CA LEU A 237 -17.19 -6.10 4.15
C LEU A 237 -18.67 -5.93 3.82
N ASP A 238 -19.01 -5.69 2.57
CA ASP A 238 -20.37 -5.56 2.08
C ASP A 238 -21.12 -6.91 2.17
N GLY A 239 -20.46 -8.01 1.83
CA GLY A 239 -21.01 -9.37 1.95
C GLY A 239 -21.32 -9.76 3.39
N PHE A 240 -20.51 -9.34 4.35
CA PHE A 240 -20.76 -9.50 5.79
C PHE A 240 -21.68 -8.42 6.36
N ARG A 241 -22.23 -7.53 5.53
CA ARG A 241 -23.10 -6.42 5.94
C ARG A 241 -22.48 -5.48 6.97
N ILE A 242 -21.16 -5.31 6.92
CA ILE A 242 -20.43 -4.37 7.79
C ILE A 242 -20.54 -2.98 7.16
N THR A 243 -21.50 -2.19 7.61
CA THR A 243 -21.81 -0.85 7.07
C THR A 243 -21.19 0.29 7.89
N GLY A 244 -20.82 0.04 9.15
CA GLY A 244 -20.24 1.05 10.05
C GLY A 244 -18.86 1.53 9.59
N GLN A 245 -18.71 2.83 9.33
CA GLN A 245 -17.46 3.42 8.80
C GLN A 245 -16.24 3.14 9.70
N VAL A 246 -16.44 3.15 11.03
CA VAL A 246 -15.35 2.84 11.99
C VAL A 246 -14.94 1.37 11.88
N ALA A 247 -15.92 0.46 11.86
CA ALA A 247 -15.65 -0.98 11.74
C ALA A 247 -14.96 -1.32 10.41
N ARG A 248 -15.42 -0.72 9.30
CA ARG A 248 -14.78 -0.85 7.98
C ARG A 248 -13.33 -0.36 8.01
N GLY A 249 -13.10 0.80 8.62
CA GLY A 249 -11.76 1.36 8.78
C GLY A 249 -10.86 0.48 9.64
N CYS A 250 -11.35 -0.03 10.76
CA CYS A 250 -10.59 -0.93 11.63
C CYS A 250 -10.22 -2.23 10.90
N ALA A 251 -11.19 -2.89 10.26
CA ALA A 251 -10.95 -4.12 9.53
C ALA A 251 -9.93 -3.93 8.39
N THR A 252 -10.09 -2.88 7.58
CA THR A 252 -9.21 -2.61 6.45
C THR A 252 -7.81 -2.20 6.88
N GLY A 253 -7.69 -1.34 7.92
CA GLY A 253 -6.40 -0.90 8.42
C GLY A 253 -5.57 -2.02 9.01
N ALA A 254 -6.20 -2.92 9.76
CA ALA A 254 -5.54 -4.06 10.38
C ALA A 254 -5.19 -5.19 9.42
N SER A 255 -5.87 -5.31 8.27
CA SER A 255 -5.64 -6.41 7.32
C SER A 255 -4.85 -6.00 6.08
N SER A 256 -5.02 -4.76 5.60
CA SER A 256 -4.62 -4.36 4.25
C SER A 256 -3.85 -3.04 4.23
N HIS A 257 -3.50 -2.56 5.37
CA HIS A 257 -2.65 -1.39 5.64
C HIS A 257 -2.91 -0.20 4.68
N ALA A 258 -1.87 0.42 4.13
CA ALA A 258 -1.99 1.62 3.29
C ALA A 258 -2.78 1.40 1.99
N ALA A 259 -2.70 0.20 1.39
CA ALA A 259 -3.39 -0.08 0.13
C ALA A 259 -4.91 -0.16 0.32
N GLY A 260 -5.38 -0.84 1.36
CA GLY A 260 -6.79 -0.87 1.73
C GLY A 260 -7.31 0.51 2.13
N THR A 261 -6.52 1.28 2.87
CA THR A 261 -6.84 2.68 3.21
C THR A 261 -7.05 3.54 1.95
N ALA A 262 -6.19 3.38 0.96
CA ALA A 262 -6.31 4.08 -0.31
C ALA A 262 -7.57 3.65 -1.09
N ALA A 263 -7.93 2.35 -1.04
CA ALA A 263 -9.15 1.83 -1.66
C ALA A 263 -10.42 2.43 -1.05
N LEU A 264 -10.49 2.54 0.28
CA LEU A 264 -11.60 3.20 0.98
C LEU A 264 -11.70 4.68 0.58
N ALA A 265 -10.59 5.38 0.56
CA ALA A 265 -10.55 6.78 0.15
C ALA A 265 -10.99 7.00 -1.29
N ALA A 266 -10.53 6.16 -2.22
CA ALA A 266 -10.92 6.22 -3.62
C ALA A 266 -12.41 5.92 -3.83
N ALA A 267 -13.02 5.19 -2.91
CA ALA A 267 -14.45 4.89 -2.90
C ALA A 267 -15.32 5.96 -2.22
N GLY A 268 -14.71 7.06 -1.72
CA GLY A 268 -15.42 8.13 -1.02
C GLY A 268 -15.73 7.82 0.45
N GLU A 269 -15.19 6.73 1.02
CA GLU A 269 -15.37 6.34 2.42
C GLU A 269 -14.33 7.05 3.30
N GLU A 270 -14.37 8.39 3.34
CA GLU A 270 -13.33 9.22 3.96
C GLU A 270 -13.14 8.95 5.46
N LYS A 271 -14.24 8.73 6.20
CA LYS A 271 -14.18 8.40 7.64
C LYS A 271 -13.54 7.03 7.87
N ALA A 272 -13.93 6.03 7.09
CA ALA A 272 -13.32 4.70 7.17
C ALA A 272 -11.83 4.75 6.78
N ALA A 273 -11.46 5.52 5.76
CA ALA A 273 -10.09 5.70 5.34
C ALA A 273 -9.23 6.38 6.43
N ALA A 274 -9.77 7.40 7.13
CA ALA A 274 -9.07 8.06 8.24
C ALA A 274 -8.84 7.10 9.42
N VAL A 275 -9.86 6.34 9.81
CA VAL A 275 -9.76 5.30 10.85
C VAL A 275 -8.75 4.23 10.43
N SER A 276 -8.83 3.75 9.19
CA SER A 276 -7.90 2.77 8.62
C SER A 276 -6.45 3.26 8.66
N GLY A 277 -6.22 4.54 8.37
CA GLY A 277 -4.90 5.17 8.44
C GLY A 277 -4.28 5.11 9.85
N VAL A 278 -5.07 5.35 10.88
CA VAL A 278 -4.62 5.23 12.28
C VAL A 278 -4.40 3.78 12.67
N VAL A 279 -5.34 2.91 12.32
CA VAL A 279 -5.28 1.49 12.66
C VAL A 279 -4.06 0.83 12.06
N PHE A 280 -3.75 1.03 10.77
CA PHE A 280 -2.58 0.39 10.18
C PHE A 280 -1.26 0.89 10.79
N ALA A 281 -1.17 2.17 11.16
CA ALA A 281 0.01 2.70 11.84
C ALA A 281 0.19 2.06 13.22
N LEU A 282 -0.87 1.98 14.01
CA LEU A 282 -0.86 1.31 15.32
C LEU A 282 -0.58 -0.20 15.19
N SER A 283 -1.14 -0.85 14.17
CA SER A 283 -0.89 -2.26 13.89
C SER A 283 0.58 -2.54 13.59
N GLY A 284 1.23 -1.65 12.83
CA GLY A 284 2.67 -1.74 12.57
C GLY A 284 3.50 -1.65 13.84
N VAL A 285 3.24 -0.64 14.67
CA VAL A 285 3.94 -0.45 15.95
C VAL A 285 3.72 -1.64 16.89
N LEU A 286 2.46 -2.05 17.07
CA LEU A 286 2.14 -3.19 17.94
C LEU A 286 2.77 -4.50 17.43
N GLY A 287 2.77 -4.72 16.13
CA GLY A 287 3.37 -5.91 15.52
C GLY A 287 4.86 -6.02 15.84
N VAL A 288 5.60 -4.92 15.71
CA VAL A 288 7.03 -4.89 16.07
C VAL A 288 7.20 -5.17 17.57
N LEU A 289 6.48 -4.46 18.44
CA LEU A 289 6.56 -4.63 19.89
C LEU A 289 6.25 -6.08 20.35
N LEU A 290 5.27 -6.72 19.72
CA LEU A 290 4.93 -8.11 20.03
C LEU A 290 6.05 -9.07 19.65
N LEU A 291 6.72 -8.88 18.52
CA LEU A 291 7.83 -9.74 18.09
C LEU A 291 9.11 -9.48 18.89
N GLU A 292 9.30 -8.29 19.44
CA GLU A 292 10.37 -8.01 20.39
C GLU A 292 10.10 -8.69 21.77
N SER A 293 8.84 -8.99 22.09
CA SER A 293 8.50 -9.75 23.29
C SER A 293 8.90 -11.21 23.15
N GLY A 294 9.95 -11.64 23.87
CA GLY A 294 10.44 -13.02 23.83
C GLY A 294 9.36 -14.07 24.13
N LYS A 295 8.42 -13.77 25.04
CA LYS A 295 7.30 -14.68 25.36
C LYS A 295 6.32 -14.84 24.19
N PHE A 296 5.95 -13.74 23.54
CA PHE A 296 5.02 -13.79 22.42
C PHE A 296 5.67 -14.44 21.19
N ARG A 297 6.97 -14.16 20.97
CA ARG A 297 7.76 -14.81 19.92
C ARG A 297 7.84 -16.32 20.13
N ALA A 298 8.14 -16.79 21.35
CA ALA A 298 8.14 -18.22 21.68
C ALA A 298 6.76 -18.88 21.42
N LEU A 299 5.67 -18.18 21.79
CA LEU A 299 4.31 -18.64 21.50
C LEU A 299 4.05 -18.80 20.00
N LEU A 300 4.51 -17.86 19.18
CA LEU A 300 4.38 -17.92 17.72
C LEU A 300 5.18 -19.06 17.11
N PHE A 301 6.42 -19.29 17.59
CA PHE A 301 7.26 -20.43 17.17
C PHE A 301 6.59 -21.75 17.52
N ALA A 302 6.09 -21.90 18.73
CA ALA A 302 5.36 -23.12 19.15
C ALA A 302 4.07 -23.32 18.30
N ALA A 303 3.30 -22.25 18.06
CA ALA A 303 2.11 -22.31 17.23
C ALA A 303 2.41 -22.67 15.76
N ALA A 304 3.58 -22.27 15.26
CA ALA A 304 4.06 -22.62 13.91
C ALA A 304 4.61 -24.06 13.80
N GLY A 305 4.62 -24.82 14.89
CA GLY A 305 5.16 -26.19 14.90
C GLY A 305 6.68 -26.26 15.06
N GLY A 306 7.33 -25.15 15.44
CA GLY A 306 8.76 -25.11 15.76
C GLY A 306 9.03 -25.66 17.18
N ALA A 307 10.13 -26.38 17.37
CA ALA A 307 10.65 -26.65 18.68
C ALA A 307 11.19 -25.35 19.30
N VAL A 308 10.78 -25.04 20.53
CA VAL A 308 11.23 -23.87 21.30
C VAL A 308 12.61 -24.16 21.92
#